data_d65920a90ad68f7c1365c8704b082b0d
#
_entry.id   d65920a90ad68f7c1365c8704b082b0d
#
_cell.length_a   1.000
_cell.length_b   1.000
_cell.length_c   1.000
_cell.angle_alpha   90.00
_cell.angle_beta   90.00
_cell.angle_gamma   90.00
#
_symmetry.space_group_name_H-M   'P 1'
#
loop_
_entity.id
_entity.type
_entity.pdbx_description
1 polymer ?
#
loop_
_entity_poly.entity_id
_entity_poly.type
_entity_poly.pdbx_seq_one_letter_code
_entity_poly.pdbx_strand_id
1 'polypeptide(L)'
;MRYSNIRAFEHSIILLALCAAGCFNEPEPAYKSVPAEKRVYLSDQGLKDFASTQIFPGADYLNLDRNQLTNVASVATLAELKWLRLNDNRLTALPDIKGLVNLRRIYLRNNRFETVPETLKDLPALTDIDLSGNPVKEIPQWLAEKKGLKNLSFSRTQLVKLPENLEAWKSLQCLQLGDLNISAAEMARIRAALPNVAIVF
;
A
#
# COMPACT_ATOMS: atom_id res chain seq x y z
N MET A 1 -5.28 -34.69 -10.38
CA MET A 1 -3.97 -34.35 -10.95
C MET A 1 -3.24 -33.49 -9.96
N ARG A 2 -1.98 -33.78 -9.77
CA ARG A 2 -1.15 -33.47 -8.60
C ARG A 2 -0.93 -31.99 -8.36
N TYR A 3 -1.36 -31.47 -7.21
CA TYR A 3 -0.85 -30.25 -6.61
C TYR A 3 0.34 -30.62 -5.72
N SER A 4 1.51 -30.62 -6.27
CA SER A 4 2.75 -30.74 -5.51
C SER A 4 3.61 -29.52 -5.78
N ASN A 5 4.10 -28.94 -4.69
CA ASN A 5 5.13 -27.92 -4.54
C ASN A 5 4.64 -26.49 -4.19
N ILE A 6 4.03 -26.36 -3.00
CA ILE A 6 4.24 -25.14 -2.23
C ILE A 6 5.46 -25.45 -1.32
N ARG A 7 6.65 -25.09 -1.77
CA ARG A 7 7.84 -25.11 -0.91
C ARG A 7 7.72 -23.97 0.10
N ALA A 8 7.58 -24.36 1.35
CA ALA A 8 7.90 -23.48 2.47
C ALA A 8 9.39 -23.13 2.39
N PHE A 9 9.71 -21.87 2.07
CA PHE A 9 11.04 -21.34 2.27
C PHE A 9 11.10 -20.69 3.65
N GLU A 10 11.65 -21.44 4.61
CA GLU A 10 12.30 -20.86 5.77
C GLU A 10 13.51 -20.09 5.29
N HIS A 11 13.55 -18.78 5.53
CA HIS A 11 14.80 -18.04 5.54
C HIS A 11 14.89 -17.18 6.77
N SER A 12 15.87 -17.58 7.57
CA SER A 12 16.43 -16.92 8.73
C SER A 12 16.86 -15.48 8.45
N ILE A 13 16.49 -14.65 9.34
CA ILE A 13 17.17 -13.53 10.01
C ILE A 13 18.52 -13.13 9.41
N ILE A 14 18.62 -11.91 8.92
CA ILE A 14 19.72 -11.00 9.27
C ILE A 14 19.14 -9.63 9.56
N LEU A 15 19.22 -9.30 10.84
CA LEU A 15 19.00 -7.99 11.41
C LEU A 15 20.25 -7.16 11.16
N LEU A 16 20.14 -6.05 10.42
CA LEU A 16 21.04 -4.91 10.67
C LEU A 16 20.38 -3.61 10.27
N ALA A 17 20.33 -2.78 11.27
CA ALA A 17 19.86 -1.43 11.34
C ALA A 17 20.35 -0.52 10.20
N LEU A 18 19.49 0.40 9.73
CA LEU A 18 19.75 1.82 9.91
C LEU A 18 18.55 2.62 9.44
N CYS A 19 18.01 3.37 10.38
CA CYS A 19 16.96 4.36 10.22
C CYS A 19 17.32 5.39 9.15
N ALA A 20 16.61 5.38 8.04
CA ALA A 20 16.33 6.55 7.20
C ALA A 20 15.36 6.26 6.03
N ALA A 21 14.94 5.01 5.80
CA ALA A 21 14.11 4.66 4.65
C ALA A 21 12.89 3.80 5.01
N GLY A 22 12.47 3.74 6.26
CA GLY A 22 11.86 2.58 6.87
C GLY A 22 10.37 2.59 7.18
N CYS A 23 9.58 3.60 6.81
CA CYS A 23 8.18 3.63 7.23
C CYS A 23 7.30 2.55 6.58
N PHE A 24 7.69 2.06 5.40
CA PHE A 24 7.04 0.95 4.70
C PHE A 24 7.91 -0.32 4.66
N ASN A 25 9.12 -0.28 5.22
CA ASN A 25 10.00 -1.43 5.39
C ASN A 25 9.84 -2.08 6.78
N GLU A 26 8.69 -1.93 7.41
CA GLU A 26 8.43 -2.85 8.52
C GLU A 26 8.59 -4.27 7.98
N PRO A 27 9.45 -5.09 8.60
CA PRO A 27 9.43 -6.52 8.33
C PRO A 27 7.97 -6.95 8.46
N GLU A 28 7.53 -7.82 7.56
CA GLU A 28 6.20 -8.43 7.71
C GLU A 28 6.04 -8.72 9.19
N PRO A 29 5.05 -8.13 9.87
CA PRO A 29 5.00 -8.23 11.33
C PRO A 29 5.21 -9.67 11.69
N ALA A 30 6.01 -9.91 12.72
CA ALA A 30 6.30 -11.26 13.22
C ALA A 30 4.97 -11.90 13.58
N TYR A 31 4.33 -12.51 12.59
CA TYR A 31 3.02 -13.13 12.62
C TYR A 31 3.04 -14.46 13.38
N LYS A 32 3.53 -14.42 14.60
CA LYS A 32 3.43 -15.58 15.47
C LYS A 32 1.99 -15.95 15.85
N SER A 33 1.00 -15.10 15.49
CA SER A 33 -0.39 -15.26 15.93
C SER A 33 -1.42 -15.49 14.81
N VAL A 34 -1.07 -15.44 13.52
CA VAL A 34 -2.03 -15.70 12.44
C VAL A 34 -1.74 -17.07 11.83
N PRO A 35 -2.73 -17.96 11.74
CA PRO A 35 -2.58 -19.26 11.09
C PRO A 35 -2.06 -19.09 9.66
N ALA A 36 -1.12 -19.94 9.25
CA ALA A 36 -0.50 -19.87 7.92
C ALA A 36 -1.53 -19.99 6.79
N GLU A 37 -2.63 -20.66 7.02
CA GLU A 37 -3.76 -20.85 6.12
C GLU A 37 -4.50 -19.55 5.74
N LYS A 38 -4.34 -18.48 6.54
CA LYS A 38 -4.93 -17.16 6.24
C LYS A 38 -4.04 -16.24 5.39
N ARG A 39 -2.86 -16.71 5.02
CA ARG A 39 -1.89 -15.94 4.24
C ARG A 39 -1.72 -16.56 2.86
N VAL A 40 -1.92 -15.74 1.85
CA VAL A 40 -1.80 -16.14 0.44
C VAL A 40 -0.63 -15.42 -0.20
N TYR A 41 0.33 -16.19 -0.69
CA TYR A 41 1.53 -15.69 -1.36
C TYR A 41 1.50 -16.12 -2.83
N LEU A 42 1.26 -15.16 -3.71
CA LEU A 42 1.20 -15.35 -5.16
C LEU A 42 2.12 -14.37 -5.89
N SER A 43 3.19 -13.93 -5.23
CA SER A 43 4.20 -13.07 -5.86
C SER A 43 5.02 -13.84 -6.89
N ASP A 44 5.49 -13.14 -7.94
CA ASP A 44 6.39 -13.67 -8.97
C ASP A 44 5.80 -14.85 -9.78
N GLN A 45 4.47 -14.94 -9.91
CA GLN A 45 3.81 -16.04 -10.63
C GLN A 45 3.51 -15.70 -12.09
N GLY A 46 3.87 -14.49 -12.57
CA GLY A 46 3.59 -14.05 -13.93
C GLY A 46 2.09 -13.88 -14.23
N LEU A 47 1.26 -13.72 -13.20
CA LEU A 47 -0.19 -13.59 -13.32
C LEU A 47 -0.56 -12.33 -14.11
N LYS A 48 -1.47 -12.49 -15.09
CA LYS A 48 -2.03 -11.37 -15.88
C LYS A 48 -3.37 -10.90 -15.34
N ASP A 49 -4.11 -11.78 -14.69
CA ASP A 49 -5.32 -11.47 -13.95
C ASP A 49 -5.37 -12.30 -12.65
N PHE A 50 -6.21 -11.86 -11.72
CA PHE A 50 -6.47 -12.59 -10.47
C PHE A 50 -7.93 -13.04 -10.50
N ALA A 51 -8.15 -14.28 -10.96
CA ALA A 51 -9.49 -14.84 -11.15
C ALA A 51 -10.11 -15.30 -9.82
N SER A 52 -11.45 -15.16 -9.72
CA SER A 52 -12.23 -15.57 -8.56
C SER A 52 -12.20 -17.08 -8.25
N THR A 53 -11.73 -17.89 -9.20
CA THR A 53 -11.58 -19.33 -9.01
C THR A 53 -10.45 -19.69 -8.04
N GLN A 54 -9.56 -18.76 -7.73
CA GLN A 54 -8.55 -18.88 -6.67
C GLN A 54 -9.10 -18.23 -5.40
N ILE A 55 -10.25 -18.69 -4.93
CA ILE A 55 -10.87 -18.14 -3.72
C ILE A 55 -10.13 -18.72 -2.50
N PHE A 56 -9.60 -17.83 -1.70
CA PHE A 56 -9.05 -18.15 -0.38
C PHE A 56 -9.97 -17.53 0.69
N PRO A 57 -11.14 -18.17 0.97
CA PRO A 57 -12.07 -17.64 1.96
C PRO A 57 -11.37 -17.55 3.31
N GLY A 58 -11.50 -16.39 3.94
CA GLY A 58 -10.86 -16.13 5.23
C GLY A 58 -9.40 -15.66 5.15
N ALA A 59 -8.84 -15.41 3.95
CA ALA A 59 -7.53 -14.81 3.83
C ALA A 59 -7.53 -13.39 4.44
N ASP A 60 -6.59 -13.13 5.34
CA ASP A 60 -6.37 -11.79 5.91
C ASP A 60 -5.13 -11.08 5.35
N TYR A 61 -4.27 -11.83 4.65
CA TYR A 61 -3.11 -11.32 3.95
C TYR A 61 -3.05 -11.90 2.52
N LEU A 62 -2.89 -11.02 1.53
CA LEU A 62 -2.71 -11.41 0.14
C LEU A 62 -1.52 -10.67 -0.47
N ASN A 63 -0.54 -11.43 -0.95
CA ASN A 63 0.61 -10.90 -1.68
C ASN A 63 0.56 -11.31 -3.15
N LEU A 64 0.34 -10.32 -4.00
CA LEU A 64 0.33 -10.41 -5.46
C LEU A 64 1.46 -9.59 -6.10
N ASP A 65 2.50 -9.24 -5.34
CA ASP A 65 3.62 -8.45 -5.82
C ASP A 65 4.32 -9.10 -7.03
N ARG A 66 4.91 -8.27 -7.91
CA ARG A 66 5.74 -8.69 -9.04
C ARG A 66 5.03 -9.67 -9.99
N ASN A 67 3.83 -9.29 -10.41
CA ASN A 67 3.05 -9.96 -11.44
C ASN A 67 2.82 -9.02 -12.64
N GLN A 68 1.92 -9.37 -13.52
CA GLN A 68 1.55 -8.59 -14.70
C GLN A 68 0.09 -8.17 -14.66
N LEU A 69 -0.47 -8.01 -13.45
CA LEU A 69 -1.89 -7.78 -13.24
C LEU A 69 -2.33 -6.43 -13.81
N THR A 70 -3.40 -6.46 -14.58
CA THR A 70 -4.12 -5.26 -15.05
C THR A 70 -5.49 -5.13 -14.39
N ASN A 71 -5.99 -6.21 -13.79
CA ASN A 71 -7.26 -6.27 -13.09
C ASN A 71 -7.15 -7.18 -11.86
N VAL A 72 -7.86 -6.82 -10.79
CA VAL A 72 -7.92 -7.55 -9.52
C VAL A 72 -9.35 -7.58 -8.97
N ALA A 73 -10.36 -7.64 -9.84
CA ALA A 73 -11.78 -7.57 -9.44
C ALA A 73 -12.15 -8.57 -8.35
N SER A 74 -11.58 -9.76 -8.39
CA SER A 74 -11.86 -10.84 -7.42
C SER A 74 -11.36 -10.55 -6.01
N VAL A 75 -10.45 -9.58 -5.83
CA VAL A 75 -10.01 -9.16 -4.49
C VAL A 75 -11.19 -8.63 -3.66
N ALA A 76 -12.19 -8.02 -4.31
CA ALA A 76 -13.38 -7.48 -3.64
C ALA A 76 -14.20 -8.52 -2.86
N THR A 77 -14.01 -9.81 -3.14
CA THR A 77 -14.71 -10.91 -2.44
C THR A 77 -14.03 -11.34 -1.13
N LEU A 78 -12.83 -10.85 -0.83
CA LEU A 78 -12.03 -11.27 0.32
C LEU A 78 -12.31 -10.37 1.56
N ALA A 79 -13.50 -10.45 2.11
CA ALA A 79 -14.00 -9.56 3.17
C ALA A 79 -13.13 -9.53 4.45
N GLU A 80 -12.40 -10.61 4.76
CA GLU A 80 -11.51 -10.71 5.91
C GLU A 80 -10.14 -10.06 5.70
N LEU A 81 -9.88 -9.55 4.49
CA LEU A 81 -8.56 -9.05 4.12
C LEU A 81 -8.16 -7.82 4.94
N LYS A 82 -6.98 -7.90 5.54
CA LYS A 82 -6.36 -6.81 6.31
C LYS A 82 -5.18 -6.19 5.58
N TRP A 83 -4.48 -6.97 4.77
CA TRP A 83 -3.30 -6.54 4.04
C TRP A 83 -3.36 -7.01 2.60
N LEU A 84 -3.18 -6.06 1.69
CA LEU A 84 -3.16 -6.31 0.26
C LEU A 84 -1.87 -5.74 -0.34
N ARG A 85 -1.08 -6.60 -0.94
CA ARG A 85 0.14 -6.23 -1.67
C ARG A 85 -0.06 -6.46 -3.16
N LEU A 86 0.13 -5.40 -3.93
CA LEU A 86 -0.03 -5.35 -5.38
C LEU A 86 1.13 -4.61 -6.04
N ASN A 87 2.29 -4.54 -5.35
CA ASN A 87 3.44 -3.83 -5.88
C ASN A 87 3.94 -4.44 -7.19
N ASP A 88 4.57 -3.61 -8.04
CA ASP A 88 5.22 -4.05 -9.26
C ASP A 88 4.25 -4.84 -10.18
N ASN A 89 3.14 -4.18 -10.52
CA ASN A 89 2.11 -4.69 -11.44
C ASN A 89 1.81 -3.67 -12.55
N ARG A 90 0.69 -3.82 -13.26
CA ARG A 90 0.29 -2.95 -14.38
C ARG A 90 -1.09 -2.31 -14.14
N LEU A 91 -1.48 -2.15 -12.87
CA LEU A 91 -2.78 -1.64 -12.50
C LEU A 91 -2.90 -0.15 -12.80
N THR A 92 -4.02 0.26 -13.37
CA THR A 92 -4.41 1.66 -13.58
C THR A 92 -5.57 2.09 -12.67
N ALA A 93 -6.33 1.13 -12.15
CA ALA A 93 -7.46 1.34 -11.26
C ALA A 93 -7.61 0.17 -10.28
N LEU A 94 -8.30 0.39 -9.19
CA LEU A 94 -8.80 -0.66 -8.30
C LEU A 94 -10.29 -0.90 -8.57
N PRO A 95 -10.79 -2.13 -8.35
CA PRO A 95 -12.23 -2.39 -8.37
C PRO A 95 -12.93 -1.72 -7.19
N ASP A 96 -14.27 -1.81 -7.12
CA ASP A 96 -15.02 -1.42 -5.93
C ASP A 96 -14.68 -2.40 -4.80
N ILE A 97 -13.89 -1.93 -3.83
CA ILE A 97 -13.42 -2.71 -2.67
C ILE A 97 -14.03 -2.21 -1.35
N LYS A 98 -15.13 -1.44 -1.40
CA LYS A 98 -15.79 -0.91 -0.19
C LYS A 98 -16.19 -2.00 0.82
N GLY A 99 -16.38 -3.26 0.36
CA GLY A 99 -16.65 -4.41 1.21
C GLY A 99 -15.46 -4.86 2.06
N LEU A 100 -14.23 -4.41 1.78
CA LEU A 100 -13.03 -4.75 2.52
C LEU A 100 -12.89 -3.88 3.79
N VAL A 101 -13.88 -3.90 4.64
CA VAL A 101 -13.98 -3.01 5.83
C VAL A 101 -12.84 -3.23 6.84
N ASN A 102 -12.18 -4.39 6.79
CA ASN A 102 -11.06 -4.74 7.65
C ASN A 102 -9.70 -4.36 7.07
N LEU A 103 -9.64 -3.86 5.81
CA LEU A 103 -8.39 -3.57 5.12
C LEU A 103 -7.66 -2.40 5.80
N ARG A 104 -6.47 -2.70 6.31
CA ARG A 104 -5.61 -1.74 7.02
C ARG A 104 -4.46 -1.23 6.17
N ARG A 105 -3.88 -2.09 5.34
CA ARG A 105 -2.68 -1.77 4.55
C ARG A 105 -2.87 -2.15 3.10
N ILE A 106 -2.59 -1.20 2.22
CA ILE A 106 -2.59 -1.43 0.78
C ILE A 106 -1.29 -0.91 0.16
N TYR A 107 -0.60 -1.78 -0.56
CA TYR A 107 0.65 -1.48 -1.24
C TYR A 107 0.47 -1.58 -2.75
N LEU A 108 0.62 -0.45 -3.42
CA LEU A 108 0.37 -0.26 -4.86
C LEU A 108 1.60 0.27 -5.60
N ARG A 109 2.78 0.16 -4.99
CA ARG A 109 4.02 0.69 -5.53
C ARG A 109 4.30 0.17 -6.95
N ASN A 110 4.91 1.04 -7.79
CA ASN A 110 5.31 0.70 -9.16
C ASN A 110 4.15 0.10 -9.98
N ASN A 111 3.05 0.82 -10.05
CA ASN A 111 1.92 0.55 -10.92
C ASN A 111 1.71 1.72 -11.90
N ARG A 112 0.51 1.88 -12.45
CA ARG A 112 0.18 2.89 -13.45
C ARG A 112 -0.98 3.79 -13.02
N PHE A 113 -1.13 4.03 -11.71
CA PHE A 113 -2.16 4.91 -11.18
C PHE A 113 -1.80 6.37 -11.49
N GLU A 114 -2.64 7.06 -12.25
CA GLU A 114 -2.51 8.51 -12.49
C GLU A 114 -3.17 9.34 -11.40
N THR A 115 -4.11 8.75 -10.68
CA THR A 115 -4.83 9.35 -9.55
C THR A 115 -4.85 8.39 -8.36
N VAL A 116 -5.08 8.91 -7.16
CA VAL A 116 -5.33 8.08 -5.99
C VAL A 116 -6.70 7.40 -6.15
N PRO A 117 -6.81 6.05 -6.05
CA PRO A 117 -8.06 5.35 -6.27
C PRO A 117 -9.16 5.79 -5.28
N GLU A 118 -10.29 6.30 -5.81
CA GLU A 118 -11.43 6.76 -5.01
C GLU A 118 -12.03 5.67 -4.11
N THR A 119 -11.92 4.40 -4.51
CA THR A 119 -12.41 3.25 -3.73
C THR A 119 -11.73 3.11 -2.36
N LEU A 120 -10.59 3.77 -2.13
CA LEU A 120 -9.90 3.81 -0.84
C LEU A 120 -10.56 4.75 0.17
N LYS A 121 -11.41 5.67 -0.31
CA LYS A 121 -12.10 6.67 0.52
C LYS A 121 -12.95 6.00 1.61
N ASP A 122 -13.71 4.99 1.20
CA ASP A 122 -14.75 4.36 2.02
C ASP A 122 -14.23 3.21 2.90
N LEU A 123 -12.92 3.00 2.96
CA LEU A 123 -12.30 1.97 3.81
C LEU A 123 -12.04 2.51 5.22
N PRO A 124 -12.84 2.09 6.23
CA PRO A 124 -12.79 2.70 7.56
C PRO A 124 -11.52 2.34 8.36
N ALA A 125 -10.98 1.15 8.14
CA ALA A 125 -9.83 0.65 8.89
C ALA A 125 -8.47 1.01 8.26
N LEU A 126 -8.46 1.68 7.09
CA LEU A 126 -7.24 1.92 6.32
C LEU A 126 -6.29 2.88 7.04
N THR A 127 -5.07 2.41 7.25
CA THR A 127 -4.01 3.14 7.96
C THR A 127 -2.78 3.40 7.09
N ASP A 128 -2.49 2.53 6.12
CA ASP A 128 -1.25 2.57 5.34
C ASP A 128 -1.55 2.49 3.84
N ILE A 129 -1.04 3.46 3.08
CA ILE A 129 -1.18 3.52 1.62
C ILE A 129 0.19 3.80 1.02
N ASP A 130 0.67 2.91 0.16
CA ASP A 130 1.86 3.12 -0.64
C ASP A 130 1.50 3.23 -2.13
N LEU A 131 1.65 4.43 -2.70
CA LEU A 131 1.49 4.74 -4.12
C LEU A 131 2.82 5.14 -4.79
N SER A 132 3.95 4.86 -4.15
CA SER A 132 5.26 5.21 -4.70
C SER A 132 5.49 4.61 -6.09
N GLY A 133 6.21 5.34 -6.95
CA GLY A 133 6.50 4.89 -8.30
C GLY A 133 5.29 4.83 -9.24
N ASN A 134 4.21 5.55 -8.94
CA ASN A 134 3.05 5.73 -9.82
C ASN A 134 3.03 7.15 -10.42
N PRO A 135 2.43 7.37 -11.60
CA PRO A 135 2.34 8.70 -12.20
C PRO A 135 1.25 9.60 -11.58
N VAL A 136 1.05 9.52 -10.26
CA VAL A 136 0.07 10.35 -9.53
C VAL A 136 0.52 11.81 -9.55
N LYS A 137 -0.39 12.72 -9.96
CA LYS A 137 -0.11 14.16 -10.12
C LYS A 137 -0.68 15.02 -9.02
N GLU A 138 -1.72 14.55 -8.35
CA GLU A 138 -2.41 15.31 -7.31
C GLU A 138 -2.98 14.39 -6.22
N ILE A 139 -3.18 14.96 -5.05
CA ILE A 139 -3.80 14.28 -3.91
C ILE A 139 -5.24 14.79 -3.80
N PRO A 140 -6.23 13.91 -3.89
CA PRO A 140 -7.63 14.31 -3.82
C PRO A 140 -7.98 14.81 -2.41
N GLN A 141 -8.95 15.72 -2.34
CA GLN A 141 -9.39 16.36 -1.12
C GLN A 141 -9.77 15.34 -0.02
N TRP A 142 -10.48 14.28 -0.40
CA TRP A 142 -10.89 13.24 0.56
C TRP A 142 -9.71 12.57 1.28
N LEU A 143 -8.56 12.39 0.60
CA LEU A 143 -7.38 11.79 1.22
C LEU A 143 -6.70 12.76 2.20
N ALA A 144 -6.69 14.05 1.86
CA ALA A 144 -6.20 15.10 2.76
C ALA A 144 -7.03 15.21 4.04
N GLU A 145 -8.30 14.82 3.98
CA GLU A 145 -9.26 14.85 5.11
C GLU A 145 -9.41 13.50 5.83
N LYS A 146 -8.88 12.42 5.24
CA LYS A 146 -9.03 11.08 5.79
C LYS A 146 -8.27 10.94 7.11
N LYS A 147 -9.02 10.68 8.18
CA LYS A 147 -8.48 10.44 9.52
C LYS A 147 -8.00 9.00 9.68
N GLY A 148 -7.13 8.77 10.66
CA GLY A 148 -6.67 7.42 11.03
C GLY A 148 -5.52 6.88 10.18
N LEU A 149 -5.08 7.62 9.17
CA LEU A 149 -3.89 7.26 8.41
C LEU A 149 -2.64 7.36 9.30
N LYS A 150 -1.73 6.41 9.11
CA LYS A 150 -0.44 6.34 9.82
C LYS A 150 0.73 6.50 8.87
N ASN A 151 0.70 5.81 7.74
CA ASN A 151 1.79 5.82 6.79
C ASN A 151 1.28 6.11 5.38
N LEU A 152 1.87 7.11 4.73
CA LEU A 152 1.61 7.46 3.34
C LEU A 152 2.92 7.52 2.55
N SER A 153 2.95 6.93 1.37
CA SER A 153 4.07 7.08 0.43
C SER A 153 3.59 7.52 -0.95
N PHE A 154 4.22 8.61 -1.41
CA PHE A 154 4.11 9.14 -2.77
C PHE A 154 5.49 9.34 -3.41
N SER A 155 6.53 8.68 -2.89
CA SER A 155 7.87 8.77 -3.46
C SER A 155 7.87 8.39 -4.93
N ARG A 156 8.67 9.10 -5.75
CA ARG A 156 8.75 8.85 -7.21
C ARG A 156 7.40 8.90 -7.93
N THR A 157 6.53 9.80 -7.52
CA THR A 157 5.31 10.16 -8.24
C THR A 157 5.52 11.47 -9.03
N GLN A 158 4.47 12.01 -9.63
CA GLN A 158 4.52 13.27 -10.36
C GLN A 158 3.95 14.45 -9.55
N LEU A 159 3.84 14.29 -8.24
CA LEU A 159 3.40 15.36 -7.35
C LEU A 159 4.42 16.49 -7.31
N VAL A 160 3.93 17.72 -7.40
CA VAL A 160 4.75 18.94 -7.27
C VAL A 160 4.39 19.74 -6.01
N LYS A 161 3.24 19.48 -5.43
CA LYS A 161 2.77 20.10 -4.18
C LYS A 161 1.78 19.18 -3.45
N LEU A 162 1.63 19.40 -2.15
CA LEU A 162 0.61 18.76 -1.32
C LEU A 162 -0.63 19.67 -1.17
N PRO A 163 -1.78 19.14 -0.73
CA PRO A 163 -2.94 19.95 -0.38
C PRO A 163 -2.60 21.06 0.62
N GLU A 164 -3.37 22.16 0.56
CA GLU A 164 -3.15 23.28 1.47
C GLU A 164 -3.43 22.90 2.95
N ASN A 165 -4.52 22.16 3.17
CA ASN A 165 -4.89 21.69 4.50
C ASN A 165 -4.33 20.28 4.75
N LEU A 166 -3.39 20.17 5.70
CA LEU A 166 -2.78 18.92 6.14
C LEU A 166 -3.18 18.54 7.57
N GLU A 167 -4.25 19.14 8.11
CA GLU A 167 -4.63 18.95 9.51
C GLU A 167 -4.87 17.48 9.88
N ALA A 168 -5.56 16.72 9.03
CA ALA A 168 -5.81 15.30 9.28
C ALA A 168 -4.53 14.44 9.23
N TRP A 169 -3.46 14.95 8.62
CA TRP A 169 -2.18 14.24 8.49
C TRP A 169 -1.23 14.49 9.67
N LYS A 170 -1.58 15.34 10.61
CA LYS A 170 -0.81 15.54 11.86
C LYS A 170 -0.71 14.27 12.70
N SER A 171 -1.60 13.31 12.49
CA SER A 171 -1.57 11.99 13.14
C SER A 171 -0.76 10.94 12.38
N LEU A 172 -0.18 11.27 11.22
CA LEU A 172 0.73 10.38 10.51
C LEU A 172 1.96 10.07 11.36
N GLN A 173 2.43 8.85 11.25
CA GLN A 173 3.73 8.45 11.77
C GLN A 173 4.82 8.74 10.73
N CYS A 174 4.49 8.48 9.45
CA CYS A 174 5.43 8.68 8.36
C CYS A 174 4.76 9.17 7.07
N LEU A 175 5.45 10.10 6.39
CA LEU A 175 5.12 10.59 5.06
C LEU A 175 6.36 10.50 4.17
N GLN A 176 6.32 9.66 3.13
CA GLN A 176 7.41 9.50 2.18
C GLN A 176 7.13 10.27 0.90
N LEU A 177 8.02 11.19 0.57
CA LEU A 177 7.98 12.11 -0.57
C LEU A 177 9.31 12.10 -1.35
N GLY A 178 10.11 11.04 -1.21
CA GLY A 178 11.42 10.95 -1.85
C GLY A 178 11.32 10.99 -3.38
N ASP A 179 12.33 11.59 -4.01
CA ASP A 179 12.43 11.71 -5.45
C ASP A 179 11.25 12.42 -6.12
N LEU A 180 10.65 13.41 -5.45
CA LEU A 180 9.63 14.30 -6.01
C LEU A 180 10.25 15.62 -6.48
N ASN A 181 9.67 16.21 -7.52
CA ASN A 181 10.05 17.56 -7.96
C ASN A 181 9.32 18.64 -7.13
N ILE A 182 9.58 18.67 -5.83
CA ILE A 182 8.98 19.63 -4.88
C ILE A 182 9.97 20.78 -4.64
N SER A 183 9.48 22.02 -4.68
CA SER A 183 10.30 23.18 -4.38
C SER A 183 10.75 23.24 -2.92
N ALA A 184 11.89 23.89 -2.65
CA ALA A 184 12.37 24.09 -1.27
C ALA A 184 11.35 24.84 -0.38
N ALA A 185 10.59 25.77 -0.97
CA ALA A 185 9.53 26.49 -0.26
C ALA A 185 8.39 25.56 0.15
N GLU A 186 7.99 24.65 -0.74
CA GLU A 186 6.96 23.66 -0.45
C GLU A 186 7.43 22.64 0.59
N MET A 187 8.69 22.18 0.54
CA MET A 187 9.27 21.31 1.57
C MET A 187 9.24 22.00 2.95
N ALA A 188 9.59 23.29 3.01
CA ALA A 188 9.53 24.06 4.25
C ALA A 188 8.09 24.19 4.77
N ARG A 189 7.10 24.45 3.87
CA ARG A 189 5.68 24.50 4.24
C ARG A 189 5.20 23.18 4.82
N ILE A 190 5.53 22.07 4.20
CA ILE A 190 5.14 20.73 4.65
C ILE A 190 5.72 20.43 6.03
N ARG A 191 7.01 20.69 6.25
CA ARG A 191 7.65 20.50 7.57
C ARG A 191 7.01 21.36 8.65
N ALA A 192 6.69 22.62 8.35
CA ALA A 192 6.03 23.51 9.29
C ALA A 192 4.60 23.05 9.63
N ALA A 193 3.86 22.52 8.67
CA ALA A 193 2.49 22.00 8.86
C ALA A 193 2.46 20.67 9.64
N LEU A 194 3.51 19.85 9.54
CA LEU A 194 3.58 18.49 10.07
C LEU A 194 4.81 18.29 10.98
N PRO A 195 4.98 19.06 12.08
CA PRO A 195 6.21 19.08 12.87
C PRO A 195 6.52 17.75 13.59
N ASN A 196 5.51 16.92 13.84
CA ASN A 196 5.65 15.64 14.56
C ASN A 196 5.60 14.42 13.64
N VAL A 197 5.55 14.61 12.34
CA VAL A 197 5.51 13.54 11.35
C VAL A 197 6.92 13.27 10.83
N ALA A 198 7.33 12.00 10.77
CA ALA A 198 8.56 11.62 10.09
C ALA A 198 8.39 11.83 8.58
N ILE A 199 9.05 12.84 8.01
CA ILE A 199 8.96 13.16 6.59
C ILE A 199 10.28 12.81 5.91
N VAL A 200 10.20 12.00 4.86
CA VAL A 200 11.32 11.63 3.99
C VAL A 200 11.12 12.31 2.63
N PHE A 201 12.08 13.17 2.26
CA PHE A 201 12.12 13.83 0.95
C PHE A 201 13.19 13.22 0.05
#